data_efc672f148e8e0742240a1229b714794
#
_entry.id   efc672f148e8e0742240a1229b714794
#
_cell.length_a   1.000
_cell.length_b   1.000
_cell.length_c   1.000
_cell.angle_alpha   90.00
_cell.angle_beta   90.00
_cell.angle_gamma   90.00
#
_symmetry.space_group_name_H-M   'P 1'
#
loop_
_entity.id
_entity.type
_entity.pdbx_description
1 polymer ?
#
loop_
_entity_poly.entity_id
_entity_poly.type
_entity_poly.pdbx_seq_one_letter_code
_entity_poly.pdbx_strand_id
1 'polypeptide(L)'
;MAEPILTVEGLAAGYGDVRVLWDINLTVAAGEITCIVGSNGAGKTTLLRTISGLVPAASGRIAFQGEDTTVRAPDQILGRGIAHVPEGRRLFRGLSVHDNLLLGAYLRKDTAEVQRDLDDVFTLFPILKDRRKQDATTLSGGEQQMCAIGRGIMSRPKLLMIDELSLGLAPRLVERLSEALLEINRSGLTILLVEQDVMTAFEIARHALIIETGRVSRTGSTAALADDPSIREAYLGI
;
A
#
# COMPACT_ATOMS: atom_id res chain seq x y z
N MET A 1 17.08 14.17 6.32
CA MET A 1 15.98 13.47 5.62
C MET A 1 16.42 12.03 5.41
N ALA A 2 15.56 11.05 5.65
CA ALA A 2 15.87 9.64 5.35
C ALA A 2 16.10 9.47 3.84
N GLU A 3 16.96 8.50 3.48
CA GLU A 3 17.27 8.23 2.08
C GLU A 3 15.99 7.70 1.35
N PRO A 4 15.70 8.15 0.12
CA PRO A 4 14.52 7.69 -0.60
C PRO A 4 14.66 6.20 -0.99
N ILE A 5 13.63 5.41 -0.68
CA ILE A 5 13.54 4.00 -1.12
C ILE A 5 12.87 3.87 -2.48
N LEU A 6 11.92 4.76 -2.78
CA LEU A 6 11.19 4.82 -4.06
C LEU A 6 11.23 6.25 -4.58
N THR A 7 11.57 6.42 -5.86
CA THR A 7 11.44 7.68 -6.60
C THR A 7 10.65 7.44 -7.88
N VAL A 8 9.74 8.36 -8.18
CA VAL A 8 8.95 8.40 -9.41
C VAL A 8 9.15 9.78 -10.02
N GLU A 9 9.56 9.84 -11.28
CA GLU A 9 9.95 11.08 -11.96
C GLU A 9 9.23 11.20 -13.30
N GLY A 10 8.43 12.26 -13.48
CA GLY A 10 7.73 12.58 -14.72
C GLY A 10 6.81 11.47 -15.23
N LEU A 11 6.26 10.64 -14.32
CA LEU A 11 5.52 9.44 -14.69
C LEU A 11 4.19 9.80 -15.36
N ALA A 12 3.96 9.21 -16.53
CA ALA A 12 2.67 9.17 -17.18
C ALA A 12 2.26 7.72 -17.43
N ALA A 13 0.99 7.39 -17.17
CA ALA A 13 0.44 6.05 -17.35
C ALA A 13 -1.08 6.09 -17.61
N GLY A 14 -1.62 4.98 -18.11
CA GLY A 14 -3.05 4.87 -18.39
C GLY A 14 -3.42 3.51 -18.96
N TYR A 15 -4.61 3.39 -19.52
CA TYR A 15 -5.19 2.17 -20.06
C TYR A 15 -5.54 2.34 -21.54
N GLY A 16 -4.87 1.60 -22.43
CA GLY A 16 -5.00 1.79 -23.87
C GLY A 16 -4.69 3.24 -24.25
N ASP A 17 -5.61 3.91 -24.94
CA ASP A 17 -5.45 5.30 -25.37
C ASP A 17 -5.83 6.33 -24.28
N VAL A 18 -6.37 5.88 -23.14
CA VAL A 18 -6.81 6.76 -22.06
C VAL A 18 -5.67 6.99 -21.08
N ARG A 19 -5.10 8.19 -21.07
CA ARG A 19 -4.10 8.60 -20.08
C ARG A 19 -4.79 9.01 -18.78
N VAL A 20 -4.33 8.45 -17.67
CA VAL A 20 -4.86 8.70 -16.33
C VAL A 20 -3.88 9.50 -15.48
N LEU A 21 -2.58 9.24 -15.60
CA LEU A 21 -1.52 9.93 -14.86
C LEU A 21 -0.72 10.83 -15.78
N TRP A 22 -0.40 12.03 -15.27
CA TRP A 22 0.28 13.08 -16.01
C TRP A 22 1.38 13.69 -15.16
N ASP A 23 2.64 13.46 -15.51
CA ASP A 23 3.81 14.06 -14.89
C ASP A 23 3.84 13.89 -13.36
N ILE A 24 3.62 12.65 -12.89
CA ILE A 24 3.66 12.34 -11.46
C ILE A 24 5.11 12.30 -10.98
N ASN A 25 5.36 13.08 -9.93
CA ASN A 25 6.61 13.07 -9.19
C ASN A 25 6.34 12.71 -7.73
N LEU A 26 6.98 11.64 -7.24
CA LEU A 26 6.80 11.09 -5.88
C LEU A 26 8.13 10.61 -5.34
N THR A 27 8.37 10.89 -4.06
CA THR A 27 9.50 10.33 -3.30
C THR A 27 8.98 9.72 -2.02
N VAL A 28 9.36 8.46 -1.74
CA VAL A 28 9.04 7.76 -0.49
C VAL A 28 10.33 7.54 0.28
N ALA A 29 10.38 8.05 1.51
CA ALA A 29 11.53 7.88 2.40
C ALA A 29 11.53 6.48 3.03
N ALA A 30 12.71 5.88 3.18
CA ALA A 30 12.84 4.57 3.82
C ALA A 30 12.41 4.61 5.29
N GLY A 31 11.68 3.57 5.74
CA GLY A 31 11.24 3.42 7.13
C GLY A 31 10.11 4.39 7.54
N GLU A 32 9.49 5.10 6.61
CA GLU A 32 8.38 6.01 6.89
C GLU A 32 7.06 5.51 6.26
N ILE A 33 5.94 6.03 6.79
CA ILE A 33 4.63 5.90 6.14
C ILE A 33 4.39 7.17 5.33
N THR A 34 4.23 7.01 4.02
CA THR A 34 3.80 8.06 3.10
C THR A 34 2.38 7.74 2.63
N CYS A 35 1.49 8.72 2.56
CA CYS A 35 0.16 8.52 2.00
C CYS A 35 -0.04 9.27 0.68
N ILE A 36 -0.87 8.70 -0.17
CA ILE A 36 -1.41 9.31 -1.37
C ILE A 36 -2.90 9.48 -1.16
N VAL A 37 -3.39 10.70 -1.19
CA VAL A 37 -4.80 11.01 -1.00
C VAL A 37 -5.38 11.72 -2.21
N GLY A 38 -6.71 11.64 -2.36
CA GLY A 38 -7.44 12.26 -3.47
C GLY A 38 -8.79 11.59 -3.68
N SER A 39 -9.65 12.24 -4.46
CA SER A 39 -10.99 11.74 -4.78
C SER A 39 -10.95 10.42 -5.58
N ASN A 40 -12.10 9.74 -5.65
CA ASN A 40 -12.26 8.57 -6.52
C ASN A 40 -12.03 8.97 -7.98
N GLY A 41 -11.28 8.14 -8.71
CA GLY A 41 -10.91 8.43 -10.10
C GLY A 41 -9.71 9.38 -10.26
N ALA A 42 -9.11 9.90 -9.17
CA ALA A 42 -7.95 10.80 -9.26
C ALA A 42 -6.68 10.14 -9.83
N GLY A 43 -6.62 8.80 -9.92
CA GLY A 43 -5.47 8.06 -10.47
C GLY A 43 -4.64 7.32 -9.43
N LYS A 44 -5.00 7.33 -8.15
CA LYS A 44 -4.27 6.70 -7.03
C LYS A 44 -3.94 5.22 -7.29
N THR A 45 -4.97 4.40 -7.53
CA THR A 45 -4.83 2.97 -7.87
C THR A 45 -3.99 2.75 -9.12
N THR A 46 -4.13 3.61 -10.14
CA THR A 46 -3.32 3.53 -11.38
C THR A 46 -1.84 3.75 -11.07
N LEU A 47 -1.51 4.69 -10.17
CA LEU A 47 -0.14 4.92 -9.74
C LEU A 47 0.45 3.68 -9.05
N LEU A 48 -0.26 3.08 -8.08
CA LEU A 48 0.21 1.85 -7.43
C LEU A 48 0.37 0.68 -8.41
N ARG A 49 -0.58 0.53 -9.34
CA ARG A 49 -0.50 -0.49 -10.40
C ARG A 49 0.68 -0.26 -11.34
N THR A 50 1.02 1.00 -11.62
CA THR A 50 2.18 1.31 -12.46
C THR A 50 3.49 1.03 -11.71
N ILE A 51 3.59 1.41 -10.44
CA ILE A 51 4.75 1.09 -9.60
C ILE A 51 4.94 -0.43 -9.45
N SER A 52 3.85 -1.19 -9.37
CA SER A 52 3.90 -2.66 -9.28
C SER A 52 4.02 -3.39 -10.63
N GLY A 53 4.15 -2.65 -11.75
CA GLY A 53 4.34 -3.22 -13.09
C GLY A 53 3.07 -3.84 -13.71
N LEU A 54 1.89 -3.65 -13.07
CA LEU A 54 0.60 -4.13 -13.57
C LEU A 54 0.02 -3.23 -14.68
N VAL A 55 0.44 -1.97 -14.72
CA VAL A 55 0.12 -1.01 -15.78
C VAL A 55 1.44 -0.47 -16.31
N PRO A 56 1.70 -0.52 -17.63
CA PRO A 56 2.94 0.00 -18.18
C PRO A 56 3.02 1.52 -18.05
N ALA A 57 4.21 2.03 -17.73
CA ALA A 57 4.49 3.46 -17.83
C ALA A 57 4.52 3.88 -19.31
N ALA A 58 3.84 4.98 -19.65
CA ALA A 58 3.90 5.58 -20.98
C ALA A 58 5.13 6.48 -21.14
N SER A 59 5.57 7.12 -20.05
CA SER A 59 6.80 7.92 -19.95
C SER A 59 7.19 8.09 -18.48
N GLY A 60 8.37 8.66 -18.25
CA GLY A 60 8.91 8.88 -16.91
C GLY A 60 9.74 7.71 -16.42
N ARG A 61 10.11 7.75 -15.14
CA ARG A 61 11.00 6.78 -14.53
C ARG A 61 10.50 6.39 -13.14
N ILE A 62 10.63 5.11 -12.80
CA ILE A 62 10.42 4.57 -11.45
C ILE A 62 11.71 3.91 -11.00
N ALA A 63 12.28 4.35 -9.89
CA ALA A 63 13.46 3.74 -9.31
C ALA A 63 13.19 3.29 -7.87
N PHE A 64 13.59 2.06 -7.56
CA PHE A 64 13.49 1.46 -6.23
C PHE A 64 14.86 1.11 -5.72
N GLN A 65 15.25 1.64 -4.56
CA GLN A 65 16.60 1.55 -4.00
C GLN A 65 17.70 1.94 -5.02
N GLY A 66 17.44 2.97 -5.81
CA GLY A 66 18.34 3.46 -6.87
C GLY A 66 18.30 2.67 -8.19
N GLU A 67 17.70 1.48 -8.21
CA GLU A 67 17.58 0.67 -9.42
C GLU A 67 16.32 1.03 -10.22
N ASP A 68 16.44 1.13 -11.54
CA ASP A 68 15.33 1.39 -12.44
C ASP A 68 14.40 0.16 -12.53
N THR A 69 13.13 0.37 -12.18
CA THR A 69 12.08 -0.66 -12.21
C THR A 69 10.96 -0.35 -13.22
N THR A 70 11.08 0.71 -14.01
CA THR A 70 10.04 1.25 -14.88
C THR A 70 9.39 0.22 -15.82
N VAL A 71 10.20 -0.70 -16.36
CA VAL A 71 9.74 -1.71 -17.33
C VAL A 71 9.83 -3.14 -16.80
N ARG A 72 9.93 -3.29 -15.47
CA ARG A 72 10.04 -4.63 -14.87
C ARG A 72 8.66 -5.30 -14.76
N ALA A 73 8.66 -6.63 -14.90
CA ALA A 73 7.46 -7.45 -14.67
C ALA A 73 7.08 -7.49 -13.18
N PRO A 74 5.79 -7.69 -12.83
CA PRO A 74 5.32 -7.65 -11.45
C PRO A 74 6.03 -8.62 -10.50
N ASP A 75 6.36 -9.82 -10.94
CA ASP A 75 7.11 -10.82 -10.17
C ASP A 75 8.54 -10.36 -9.88
N GLN A 76 9.19 -9.69 -10.82
CA GLN A 76 10.50 -9.09 -10.63
C GLN A 76 10.48 -7.92 -9.65
N ILE A 77 9.42 -7.12 -9.66
CA ILE A 77 9.21 -6.01 -8.73
C ILE A 77 8.97 -6.54 -7.31
N LEU A 78 8.11 -7.57 -7.18
CA LEU A 78 7.90 -8.24 -5.90
C LEU A 78 9.20 -8.86 -5.37
N GLY A 79 9.97 -9.53 -6.25
CA GLY A 79 11.27 -10.12 -5.90
C GLY A 79 12.33 -9.10 -5.44
N ARG A 80 12.18 -7.81 -5.78
CA ARG A 80 13.02 -6.71 -5.26
C ARG A 80 12.56 -6.16 -3.92
N GLY A 81 11.36 -6.53 -3.49
CA GLY A 81 10.83 -6.15 -2.19
C GLY A 81 9.74 -5.07 -2.24
N ILE A 82 9.04 -4.89 -3.35
CA ILE A 82 7.81 -4.09 -3.41
C ILE A 82 6.61 -5.04 -3.40
N ALA A 83 5.83 -5.04 -2.33
CA ALA A 83 4.56 -5.76 -2.25
C ALA A 83 3.38 -4.80 -2.43
N HIS A 84 2.34 -5.26 -3.12
CA HIS A 84 1.14 -4.49 -3.36
C HIS A 84 -0.10 -5.24 -2.81
N VAL A 85 -0.79 -4.64 -1.86
CA VAL A 85 -2.10 -5.05 -1.36
C VAL A 85 -3.15 -4.25 -2.13
N PRO A 86 -3.83 -4.86 -3.11
CA PRO A 86 -4.77 -4.14 -3.97
C PRO A 86 -6.10 -3.91 -3.27
N GLU A 87 -6.84 -2.91 -3.73
CA GLU A 87 -8.23 -2.67 -3.38
C GLU A 87 -9.09 -3.94 -3.57
N GLY A 88 -10.08 -4.12 -2.69
CA GLY A 88 -10.98 -5.27 -2.71
C GLY A 88 -10.34 -6.55 -2.18
N ARG A 89 -9.22 -6.45 -1.45
CA ARG A 89 -8.58 -7.55 -0.68
C ARG A 89 -8.02 -8.69 -1.53
N ARG A 90 -8.67 -9.05 -2.63
CA ARG A 90 -8.28 -10.06 -3.63
C ARG A 90 -7.78 -11.37 -3.00
N LEU A 91 -8.55 -11.90 -2.02
CA LEU A 91 -8.26 -13.20 -1.42
C LEU A 91 -8.61 -14.32 -2.39
N PHE A 92 -7.84 -15.41 -2.32
CA PHE A 92 -8.05 -16.58 -3.16
C PHE A 92 -9.18 -17.43 -2.55
N ARG A 93 -10.28 -17.49 -3.29
CA ARG A 93 -11.47 -18.28 -2.93
C ARG A 93 -11.14 -19.78 -2.90
N GLY A 94 -11.70 -20.50 -1.91
CA GLY A 94 -11.46 -21.92 -1.75
C GLY A 94 -10.14 -22.26 -1.06
N LEU A 95 -9.31 -21.24 -0.75
CA LEU A 95 -8.12 -21.40 0.06
C LEU A 95 -8.37 -20.92 1.49
N SER A 96 -7.76 -21.64 2.45
CA SER A 96 -7.81 -21.24 3.85
C SER A 96 -7.08 -19.90 4.08
N VAL A 97 -7.30 -19.29 5.25
CA VAL A 97 -6.52 -18.13 5.73
C VAL A 97 -5.04 -18.46 5.71
N HIS A 98 -4.65 -19.61 6.25
CA HIS A 98 -3.26 -20.08 6.27
C HIS A 98 -2.67 -20.16 4.85
N ASP A 99 -3.37 -20.76 3.90
CA ASP A 99 -2.88 -20.92 2.54
C ASP A 99 -2.83 -19.58 1.80
N ASN A 100 -3.81 -18.69 2.03
CA ASN A 100 -3.75 -17.32 1.51
C ASN A 100 -2.52 -16.57 2.00
N LEU A 101 -2.15 -16.70 3.28
CA LEU A 101 -0.94 -16.08 3.83
C LEU A 101 0.32 -16.68 3.20
N LEU A 102 0.43 -18.01 3.10
CA LEU A 102 1.59 -18.69 2.50
C LEU A 102 1.80 -18.32 1.03
N LEU A 103 0.74 -18.02 0.27
CA LEU A 103 0.88 -17.51 -1.10
C LEU A 103 1.68 -16.21 -1.18
N GLY A 104 1.68 -15.39 -0.12
CA GLY A 104 2.53 -14.20 -0.06
C GLY A 104 4.03 -14.51 -0.10
N ALA A 105 4.42 -15.70 0.33
CA ALA A 105 5.81 -16.16 0.35
C ALA A 105 6.22 -17.02 -0.86
N TYR A 106 5.42 -17.06 -1.94
CA TYR A 106 5.61 -18.02 -3.04
C TYR A 106 6.97 -17.90 -3.78
N LEU A 107 7.62 -16.73 -3.75
CA LEU A 107 8.96 -16.53 -4.32
C LEU A 107 10.09 -16.95 -3.36
N ARG A 108 9.78 -17.22 -2.10
CA ARG A 108 10.75 -17.50 -1.04
C ARG A 108 11.05 -18.98 -0.96
N LYS A 109 12.31 -19.30 -0.57
CA LYS A 109 12.81 -20.68 -0.40
C LYS A 109 13.23 -20.99 1.03
N ASP A 110 13.22 -20.00 1.91
CA ASP A 110 13.67 -20.02 3.30
C ASP A 110 12.52 -20.48 4.24
N THR A 111 12.10 -21.75 4.12
CA THR A 111 10.91 -22.30 4.80
C THR A 111 10.86 -22.03 6.31
N ALA A 112 11.99 -22.09 7.00
CA ALA A 112 12.05 -21.82 8.45
C ALA A 112 11.70 -20.36 8.78
N GLU A 113 12.18 -19.42 7.96
CA GLU A 113 11.87 -17.99 8.12
C GLU A 113 10.43 -17.69 7.69
N VAL A 114 9.92 -18.35 6.65
CA VAL A 114 8.50 -18.24 6.24
C VAL A 114 7.59 -18.65 7.39
N GLN A 115 7.93 -19.71 8.15
CA GLN A 115 7.14 -20.13 9.31
C GLN A 115 7.19 -19.10 10.43
N ARG A 116 8.35 -18.48 10.71
CA ARG A 116 8.47 -17.41 11.70
C ARG A 116 7.63 -16.19 11.31
N ASP A 117 7.73 -15.77 10.05
CA ASP A 117 6.94 -14.64 9.56
C ASP A 117 5.43 -14.90 9.62
N LEU A 118 5.01 -16.17 9.43
CA LEU A 118 3.62 -16.57 9.60
C LEU A 118 3.18 -16.45 11.07
N ASP A 119 4.03 -16.85 12.02
CA ASP A 119 3.77 -16.70 13.45
C ASP A 119 3.74 -15.20 13.85
N ASP A 120 4.58 -14.36 13.26
CA ASP A 120 4.58 -12.90 13.46
C ASP A 120 3.28 -12.29 12.92
N VAL A 121 2.81 -12.71 11.74
CA VAL A 121 1.49 -12.28 11.19
C VAL A 121 0.34 -12.72 12.10
N PHE A 122 0.40 -13.90 12.69
CA PHE A 122 -0.60 -14.36 13.64
C PHE A 122 -0.52 -13.64 14.99
N THR A 123 0.65 -13.15 15.37
CA THR A 123 0.81 -12.29 16.55
C THR A 123 0.21 -10.91 16.31
N LEU A 124 0.45 -10.33 15.14
CA LEU A 124 -0.10 -9.06 14.72
C LEU A 124 -1.63 -9.12 14.55
N PHE A 125 -2.14 -10.22 14.01
CA PHE A 125 -3.56 -10.45 13.75
C PHE A 125 -4.05 -11.77 14.37
N PRO A 126 -4.26 -11.85 15.71
CA PRO A 126 -4.60 -13.11 16.40
C PRO A 126 -5.84 -13.80 15.85
N ILE A 127 -6.84 -13.05 15.38
CA ILE A 127 -8.06 -13.59 14.80
C ILE A 127 -7.79 -14.48 13.58
N LEU A 128 -6.73 -14.19 12.80
CA LEU A 128 -6.33 -15.00 11.64
C LEU A 128 -5.78 -16.37 12.09
N LYS A 129 -5.12 -16.43 13.26
CA LYS A 129 -4.66 -17.69 13.86
C LYS A 129 -5.83 -18.58 14.25
N ASP A 130 -6.84 -18.00 14.90
CA ASP A 130 -8.03 -18.72 15.34
C ASP A 130 -8.81 -19.29 14.15
N ARG A 131 -8.83 -18.55 13.05
CA ARG A 131 -9.55 -18.89 11.81
C ARG A 131 -8.67 -19.46 10.70
N ARG A 132 -7.44 -19.91 11.02
CA ARG A 132 -6.44 -20.29 10.02
C ARG A 132 -6.87 -21.37 9.02
N LYS A 133 -7.84 -22.24 9.40
CA LYS A 133 -8.39 -23.32 8.55
C LYS A 133 -9.64 -22.92 7.78
N GLN A 134 -10.22 -21.74 8.07
CA GLN A 134 -11.43 -21.22 7.42
C GLN A 134 -11.10 -20.71 6.01
N ASP A 135 -12.04 -20.85 5.06
CA ASP A 135 -11.94 -20.18 3.75
C ASP A 135 -11.84 -18.66 3.97
N ALA A 136 -10.77 -18.06 3.48
CA ALA A 136 -10.47 -16.65 3.72
C ALA A 136 -11.56 -15.69 3.19
N THR A 137 -12.32 -16.11 2.18
CA THR A 137 -13.40 -15.28 1.62
C THR A 137 -14.66 -15.26 2.47
N THR A 138 -14.77 -16.15 3.47
CA THR A 138 -15.90 -16.19 4.42
C THR A 138 -15.65 -15.38 5.68
N LEU A 139 -14.50 -14.77 5.82
CA LEU A 139 -14.16 -13.84 6.90
C LEU A 139 -14.99 -12.55 6.80
N SER A 140 -15.11 -11.82 7.90
CA SER A 140 -15.64 -10.44 7.89
C SER A 140 -14.74 -9.52 7.04
N GLY A 141 -15.27 -8.38 6.60
CA GLY A 141 -14.52 -7.43 5.77
C GLY A 141 -13.18 -7.00 6.38
N GLY A 142 -13.15 -6.71 7.69
CA GLY A 142 -11.91 -6.33 8.37
C GLY A 142 -10.93 -7.48 8.50
N GLU A 143 -11.40 -8.70 8.80
CA GLU A 143 -10.54 -9.88 8.85
C GLU A 143 -9.96 -10.24 7.48
N GLN A 144 -10.74 -10.04 6.41
CA GLN A 144 -10.25 -10.19 5.04
C GLN A 144 -9.14 -9.16 4.73
N GLN A 145 -9.27 -7.92 5.21
CA GLN A 145 -8.26 -6.88 5.03
C GLN A 145 -6.97 -7.24 5.81
N MET A 146 -7.11 -7.72 7.06
CA MET A 146 -5.99 -8.24 7.83
C MET A 146 -5.27 -9.38 7.09
N CYS A 147 -6.03 -10.31 6.51
CA CYS A 147 -5.47 -11.43 5.74
C CYS A 147 -4.74 -10.94 4.47
N ALA A 148 -5.29 -9.96 3.76
CA ALA A 148 -4.66 -9.38 2.58
C ALA A 148 -3.35 -8.65 2.91
N ILE A 149 -3.32 -7.87 4.00
CA ILE A 149 -2.11 -7.20 4.51
C ILE A 149 -1.10 -8.26 4.97
N GLY A 150 -1.53 -9.24 5.77
CA GLY A 150 -0.68 -10.34 6.21
C GLY A 150 -0.02 -11.07 5.03
N ARG A 151 -0.78 -11.37 3.98
CA ARG A 151 -0.24 -11.96 2.75
C ARG A 151 0.82 -11.06 2.10
N GLY A 152 0.62 -9.74 2.09
CA GLY A 152 1.63 -8.80 1.60
C GLY A 152 2.93 -8.86 2.42
N ILE A 153 2.82 -8.91 3.75
CA ILE A 153 3.95 -9.00 4.69
C ILE A 153 4.74 -10.29 4.50
N MET A 154 4.08 -11.41 4.22
CA MET A 154 4.72 -12.72 4.01
C MET A 154 5.78 -12.74 2.91
N SER A 155 5.75 -11.77 1.96
CA SER A 155 6.81 -11.62 0.94
C SER A 155 8.11 -11.01 1.51
N ARG A 156 8.16 -10.56 2.78
CA ARG A 156 9.24 -9.76 3.40
C ARG A 156 9.58 -8.52 2.58
N PRO A 157 8.60 -7.66 2.31
CA PRO A 157 8.84 -6.50 1.47
C PRO A 157 9.69 -5.46 2.20
N LYS A 158 10.37 -4.62 1.43
CA LYS A 158 11.00 -3.38 1.91
C LYS A 158 10.06 -2.18 1.79
N LEU A 159 9.11 -2.28 0.85
CA LEU A 159 8.01 -1.34 0.63
C LEU A 159 6.70 -2.11 0.51
N LEU A 160 5.76 -1.86 1.41
CA LEU A 160 4.39 -2.36 1.36
C LEU A 160 3.48 -1.23 0.84
N MET A 161 2.89 -1.44 -0.34
CA MET A 161 1.90 -0.54 -0.91
C MET A 161 0.49 -1.07 -0.61
N ILE A 162 -0.38 -0.21 -0.09
CA ILE A 162 -1.76 -0.59 0.28
C ILE A 162 -2.73 0.35 -0.42
N ASP A 163 -3.64 -0.22 -1.20
CA ASP A 163 -4.67 0.49 -1.94
C ASP A 163 -5.99 0.42 -1.16
N GLU A 164 -6.38 1.55 -0.55
CA GLU A 164 -7.59 1.72 0.26
C GLU A 164 -7.72 0.76 1.46
N LEU A 165 -7.11 1.18 2.59
CA LEU A 165 -7.14 0.45 3.87
C LEU A 165 -8.55 0.42 4.47
N SER A 166 -9.23 1.58 4.45
CA SER A 166 -10.45 1.86 5.22
C SER A 166 -11.75 1.50 4.51
N LEU A 167 -11.71 1.23 3.20
CA LEU A 167 -12.91 1.11 2.36
C LEU A 167 -13.91 0.06 2.87
N GLY A 168 -15.11 0.53 3.27
CA GLY A 168 -16.21 -0.32 3.70
C GLY A 168 -15.98 -1.01 5.04
N LEU A 169 -15.11 -0.45 5.89
CA LEU A 169 -14.82 -0.96 7.23
C LEU A 169 -15.43 -0.06 8.32
N ALA A 170 -15.79 -0.68 9.44
CA ALA A 170 -16.21 0.07 10.62
C ALA A 170 -15.01 0.83 11.23
N PRO A 171 -15.21 2.04 11.82
CA PRO A 171 -14.13 2.86 12.36
C PRO A 171 -13.18 2.13 13.30
N ARG A 172 -13.68 1.34 14.23
CA ARG A 172 -12.85 0.52 15.15
C ARG A 172 -11.92 -0.48 14.44
N LEU A 173 -12.31 -0.97 13.26
CA LEU A 173 -11.45 -1.86 12.48
C LEU A 173 -10.37 -1.09 11.75
N VAL A 174 -10.68 0.13 11.30
CA VAL A 174 -9.71 1.04 10.69
C VAL A 174 -8.65 1.42 11.73
N GLU A 175 -9.05 1.81 12.95
CA GLU A 175 -8.12 2.09 14.07
C GLU A 175 -7.16 0.91 14.32
N ARG A 176 -7.70 -0.31 14.46
CA ARG A 176 -6.87 -1.51 14.68
C ARG A 176 -5.90 -1.80 13.53
N LEU A 177 -6.32 -1.59 12.28
CA LEU A 177 -5.45 -1.75 11.12
C LEU A 177 -4.37 -0.65 11.09
N SER A 178 -4.71 0.58 11.42
CA SER A 178 -3.78 1.70 11.54
C SER A 178 -2.71 1.42 12.62
N GLU A 179 -3.13 0.94 13.80
CA GLU A 179 -2.21 0.52 14.88
C GLU A 179 -1.25 -0.58 14.40
N ALA A 180 -1.77 -1.60 13.70
CA ALA A 180 -0.95 -2.67 13.14
C ALA A 180 0.06 -2.14 12.10
N LEU A 181 -0.33 -1.21 11.22
CA LEU A 181 0.58 -0.58 10.26
C LEU A 181 1.67 0.24 10.95
N LEU A 182 1.32 0.98 12.01
CA LEU A 182 2.30 1.71 12.82
C LEU A 182 3.28 0.76 13.51
N GLU A 183 2.82 -0.39 14.02
CA GLU A 183 3.68 -1.40 14.63
C GLU A 183 4.67 -2.00 13.61
N ILE A 184 4.16 -2.38 12.43
CA ILE A 184 5.01 -2.90 11.34
C ILE A 184 6.02 -1.83 10.88
N ASN A 185 5.59 -0.58 10.76
CA ASN A 185 6.49 0.49 10.37
C ASN A 185 7.60 0.75 11.40
N ARG A 186 7.29 0.64 12.72
CA ARG A 186 8.32 0.72 13.77
C ARG A 186 9.37 -0.38 13.67
N SER A 187 9.06 -1.53 13.09
CA SER A 187 10.04 -2.58 12.79
C SER A 187 10.91 -2.28 11.56
N GLY A 188 10.71 -1.14 10.90
CA GLY A 188 11.51 -0.64 9.78
C GLY A 188 10.89 -0.83 8.39
N LEU A 189 9.69 -1.41 8.28
CA LEU A 189 9.01 -1.54 6.99
C LEU A 189 8.52 -0.18 6.49
N THR A 190 8.88 0.17 5.25
CA THR A 190 8.32 1.35 4.58
C THR A 190 6.90 1.06 4.08
N ILE A 191 6.00 2.01 4.22
CA ILE A 191 4.60 1.86 3.78
C ILE A 191 4.21 3.02 2.86
N LEU A 192 3.61 2.71 1.73
CA LEU A 192 2.93 3.66 0.86
C LEU A 192 1.44 3.35 0.88
N LEU A 193 0.68 4.19 1.57
CA LEU A 193 -0.75 4.04 1.75
C LEU A 193 -1.52 4.91 0.76
N VAL A 194 -2.50 4.34 0.07
CA VAL A 194 -3.47 5.11 -0.72
C VAL A 194 -4.79 5.13 0.03
N GLU A 195 -5.35 6.33 0.20
CA GLU A 195 -6.60 6.55 0.92
C GLU A 195 -7.48 7.61 0.25
N GLN A 196 -8.77 7.50 0.47
CA GLN A 196 -9.73 8.55 0.16
C GLN A 196 -9.99 9.43 1.39
N ASP A 197 -10.03 8.82 2.57
CA ASP A 197 -10.19 9.55 3.85
C ASP A 197 -8.85 10.16 4.27
N VAL A 198 -8.77 11.49 4.11
CA VAL A 198 -7.57 12.27 4.42
C VAL A 198 -7.25 12.25 5.91
N MET A 199 -8.28 12.25 6.79
CA MET A 199 -8.08 12.23 8.24
C MET A 199 -7.39 10.94 8.66
N THR A 200 -7.93 9.78 8.28
CA THR A 200 -7.33 8.47 8.55
C THR A 200 -5.89 8.38 8.02
N ALA A 201 -5.64 8.88 6.80
CA ALA A 201 -4.31 8.86 6.20
C ALA A 201 -3.32 9.72 6.98
N PHE A 202 -3.72 10.93 7.40
CA PHE A 202 -2.85 11.88 8.09
C PHE A 202 -2.52 11.48 9.53
N GLU A 203 -3.38 10.69 10.19
CA GLU A 203 -3.12 10.16 11.53
C GLU A 203 -1.91 9.23 11.60
N ILE A 204 -1.64 8.48 10.53
CA ILE A 204 -0.57 7.47 10.53
C ILE A 204 0.62 7.81 9.63
N ALA A 205 0.42 8.65 8.61
CA ALA A 205 1.48 9.00 7.67
C ALA A 205 2.24 10.25 8.12
N ARG A 206 3.52 10.30 7.74
CA ARG A 206 4.42 11.44 7.99
C ARG A 206 4.42 12.44 6.85
N HIS A 207 4.28 11.94 5.62
CA HIS A 207 4.23 12.72 4.38
C HIS A 207 3.00 12.34 3.57
N ALA A 208 2.47 13.30 2.86
CA ALA A 208 1.34 13.09 1.96
C ALA A 208 1.57 13.70 0.58
N LEU A 209 0.98 13.03 -0.39
CA LEU A 209 0.84 13.47 -1.77
C LEU A 209 -0.64 13.55 -2.10
N ILE A 210 -1.11 14.70 -2.55
CA ILE A 210 -2.50 14.88 -2.97
C ILE A 210 -2.56 14.80 -4.48
N ILE A 211 -3.37 13.88 -5.00
CA ILE A 211 -3.57 13.68 -6.44
C ILE A 211 -4.98 14.12 -6.81
N GLU A 212 -5.05 14.99 -7.84
CA GLU A 212 -6.27 15.47 -8.44
C GLU A 212 -6.19 15.31 -9.96
N THR A 213 -7.17 14.65 -10.54
CA THR A 213 -7.25 14.46 -12.02
C THR A 213 -5.95 14.00 -12.67
N GLY A 214 -5.28 13.03 -12.02
CA GLY A 214 -4.04 12.42 -12.53
C GLY A 214 -2.78 13.26 -12.38
N ARG A 215 -2.80 14.32 -11.57
CA ARG A 215 -1.66 15.21 -11.31
C ARG A 215 -1.45 15.38 -9.81
N VAL A 216 -0.22 15.63 -9.41
CA VAL A 216 0.11 16.04 -8.04
C VAL A 216 -0.32 17.49 -7.86
N SER A 217 -1.26 17.75 -6.96
CA SER A 217 -1.69 19.10 -6.62
C SER A 217 -0.91 19.67 -5.44
N ARG A 218 -0.57 18.85 -4.46
CA ARG A 218 0.18 19.23 -3.25
C ARG A 218 1.06 18.07 -2.77
N THR A 219 2.15 18.40 -2.10
CA THR A 219 2.99 17.43 -1.38
C THR A 219 3.63 18.11 -0.17
N GLY A 220 3.79 17.37 0.91
CA GLY A 220 4.40 17.90 2.14
C GLY A 220 4.26 16.98 3.34
N SER A 221 4.69 17.44 4.51
CA SER A 221 4.39 16.75 5.75
C SER A 221 2.89 16.79 6.03
N THR A 222 2.34 15.72 6.60
CA THR A 222 0.91 15.66 6.94
C THR A 222 0.51 16.78 7.90
N ALA A 223 1.39 17.16 8.84
CA ALA A 223 1.17 18.28 9.74
C ALA A 223 1.00 19.62 8.98
N ALA A 224 1.91 19.92 8.02
CA ALA A 224 1.82 21.16 7.25
C ALA A 224 0.58 21.18 6.33
N LEU A 225 0.22 20.03 5.75
CA LEU A 225 -0.97 19.93 4.89
C LEU A 225 -2.27 20.00 5.69
N ALA A 226 -2.32 19.49 6.93
CA ALA A 226 -3.47 19.61 7.82
C ALA A 226 -3.75 21.08 8.25
N ASP A 227 -2.72 21.91 8.26
CA ASP A 227 -2.83 23.34 8.58
C ASP A 227 -3.17 24.21 7.34
N ASP A 228 -3.12 23.66 6.13
CA ASP A 228 -3.44 24.38 4.88
C ASP A 228 -4.95 24.64 4.78
N PRO A 229 -5.42 25.90 4.74
CA PRO A 229 -6.85 26.22 4.67
C PRO A 229 -7.56 25.59 3.45
N SER A 230 -6.87 25.48 2.31
CA SER A 230 -7.45 24.88 1.09
C SER A 230 -7.68 23.37 1.22
N ILE A 231 -6.81 22.69 1.97
CA ILE A 231 -6.96 21.26 2.26
C ILE A 231 -8.07 21.04 3.30
N ARG A 232 -8.13 21.92 4.31
CA ARG A 232 -9.19 21.87 5.33
C ARG A 232 -10.57 22.05 4.71
N GLU A 233 -10.75 23.03 3.86
CA GLU A 233 -12.00 23.27 3.16
C GLU A 233 -12.37 22.13 2.20
N ALA A 234 -11.42 21.68 1.36
CA ALA A 234 -11.68 20.68 0.33
C ALA A 234 -11.89 19.25 0.85
N TYR A 235 -11.20 18.88 1.93
CA TYR A 235 -11.10 17.48 2.38
C TYR A 235 -11.51 17.25 3.84
N LEU A 236 -11.44 18.26 4.71
CA LEU A 236 -11.75 18.12 6.14
C LEU A 236 -13.11 18.72 6.50
N GLY A 237 -13.72 19.50 5.59
CA GLY A 237 -15.05 20.08 5.77
C GLY A 237 -15.13 21.17 6.86
N ILE A 238 -13.99 21.81 7.18
CA ILE A 238 -13.84 22.83 8.25
C ILE A 238 -13.07 24.03 7.75
#